data_6c7c6c9c4f8ca8020d3dc3bbd4e7079e
#
_entry.id   6c7c6c9c4f8ca8020d3dc3bbd4e7079e
#
_cell.length_a   1.000
_cell.length_b   1.000
_cell.length_c   1.000
_cell.angle_alpha   90.00
_cell.angle_beta   90.00
_cell.angle_gamma   90.00
#
_symmetry.space_group_name_H-M   'P 1'
#
loop_
_entity.id
_entity.type
_entity.pdbx_description
1 polymer ?
#
loop_
_entity_poly.entity_id
_entity_poly.type
_entity_poly.pdbx_seq_one_letter_code
_entity_poly.pdbx_strand_id
1 'polypeptide(L)'
;MTIRRRDILLGSGAGLTALAVTETGTAESGCASFSAHRSTYVLVHGTWHGGWVWQEVADRLRAAGHRVYTPTCTGCGERFHLTGPEVGLDTHITDIMQVLECEDLDNVILVGHSFSGTTITGVADRLRERIQRIVFFDALVPREGRMSGIARDPDTGDFPKWWKEREKQFIDGYQMDLWQDYPMEMLVPDTFPEVAAKLRRLITPHPAKQWTDELVLADGGWQGLNPTYIHCVGQAYRKSSDLMVGPARGPDWKFIELDIPRDGMLTHPTLVATTLNALSNVR
;
A
#
# COMPACT_ATOMS: atom_id res chain seq x y z
N MET A 1 -43.40 -21.42 -20.27
CA MET A 1 -43.63 -20.74 -21.57
C MET A 1 -42.31 -20.84 -22.34
N THR A 2 -42.29 -21.75 -23.29
CA THR A 2 -41.11 -22.27 -24.01
C THR A 2 -40.98 -21.52 -25.31
N ILE A 3 -39.83 -20.93 -25.62
CA ILE A 3 -39.56 -20.38 -26.93
C ILE A 3 -38.38 -21.12 -27.56
N ARG A 4 -38.67 -21.66 -28.74
CA ARG A 4 -37.87 -22.55 -29.58
C ARG A 4 -36.79 -21.79 -30.38
N ARG A 5 -35.68 -22.49 -30.63
CA ARG A 5 -34.69 -22.21 -31.68
C ARG A 5 -35.33 -22.15 -33.06
N ARG A 6 -34.81 -21.30 -33.92
CA ARG A 6 -34.99 -21.39 -35.37
C ARG A 6 -33.66 -21.32 -36.09
N ASP A 7 -33.39 -22.37 -36.83
CA ASP A 7 -32.32 -22.57 -37.78
C ASP A 7 -32.51 -21.61 -38.99
N ILE A 8 -31.43 -21.11 -39.54
CA ILE A 8 -31.43 -20.57 -40.91
C ILE A 8 -30.26 -21.19 -41.69
N LEU A 9 -30.64 -21.68 -42.86
CA LEU A 9 -29.96 -22.49 -43.83
C LEU A 9 -28.82 -21.81 -44.61
N LEU A 10 -27.93 -22.64 -45.05
CA LEU A 10 -26.88 -22.49 -46.07
C LEU A 10 -27.34 -21.88 -47.38
N GLY A 11 -26.49 -21.05 -47.99
CA GLY A 11 -26.54 -20.64 -49.38
C GLY A 11 -25.14 -20.63 -49.98
N SER A 12 -24.91 -21.55 -50.90
CA SER A 12 -23.70 -21.75 -51.69
C SER A 12 -23.62 -20.77 -52.88
N GLY A 13 -22.44 -20.44 -53.32
CA GLY A 13 -22.24 -20.01 -54.70
C GLY A 13 -20.99 -19.22 -55.06
N ALA A 14 -20.12 -19.90 -55.78
CA ALA A 14 -19.26 -19.44 -56.86
C ALA A 14 -18.08 -18.48 -56.60
N GLY A 15 -16.95 -18.92 -56.80
CA GLY A 15 -15.67 -18.82 -57.29
C GLY A 15 -15.30 -17.60 -58.16
N LEU A 16 -14.13 -17.02 -57.83
CA LEU A 16 -13.32 -16.26 -58.78
C LEU A 16 -11.84 -16.41 -58.41
N THR A 17 -11.10 -16.72 -59.43
CA THR A 17 -9.69 -17.09 -59.49
C THR A 17 -8.74 -16.02 -59.00
N ALA A 18 -7.72 -16.47 -58.29
CA ALA A 18 -6.60 -15.69 -57.77
C ALA A 18 -5.59 -15.33 -58.84
N LEU A 19 -5.05 -14.12 -58.76
CA LEU A 19 -3.73 -13.78 -59.28
C LEU A 19 -2.76 -13.68 -58.10
N ALA A 20 -1.77 -14.52 -58.14
CA ALA A 20 -0.64 -14.50 -57.20
C ALA A 20 0.29 -13.35 -57.57
N VAL A 21 0.54 -12.44 -56.64
CA VAL A 21 1.68 -11.53 -56.66
C VAL A 21 2.61 -11.96 -55.52
N THR A 22 3.73 -12.52 -55.91
CA THR A 22 4.86 -12.79 -54.99
C THR A 22 5.63 -11.49 -54.80
N GLU A 23 5.52 -10.89 -53.63
CA GLU A 23 6.52 -9.95 -53.13
C GLU A 23 7.24 -10.57 -51.96
N THR A 24 8.47 -11.00 -52.23
CA THR A 24 9.47 -11.30 -51.23
C THR A 24 10.03 -9.99 -50.67
N GLY A 25 9.58 -9.63 -49.49
CA GLY A 25 10.13 -8.52 -48.74
C GLY A 25 10.16 -8.92 -47.25
N THR A 26 11.24 -9.58 -46.83
CA THR A 26 11.50 -9.82 -45.42
C THR A 26 11.89 -8.51 -44.74
N ALA A 27 10.91 -7.75 -44.29
CA ALA A 27 11.12 -6.75 -43.24
C ALA A 27 11.06 -7.47 -41.90
N GLU A 28 12.20 -7.95 -41.40
CA GLU A 28 12.34 -8.26 -40.00
C GLU A 28 12.16 -6.96 -39.21
N SER A 29 10.91 -6.67 -38.86
CA SER A 29 10.60 -5.72 -37.82
C SER A 29 11.08 -6.33 -36.51
N GLY A 30 12.32 -6.03 -36.17
CA GLY A 30 12.88 -6.29 -34.84
C GLY A 30 12.10 -5.53 -33.81
N CYS A 31 10.94 -6.07 -33.41
CA CYS A 31 10.27 -5.69 -32.20
C CYS A 31 11.18 -6.17 -31.07
N ALA A 32 12.09 -5.28 -30.64
CA ALA A 32 12.79 -5.47 -29.40
C ALA A 32 11.71 -5.59 -28.33
N SER A 33 11.37 -6.82 -27.98
CA SER A 33 10.55 -7.11 -26.81
C SER A 33 11.37 -6.65 -25.59
N PHE A 34 11.19 -5.39 -25.20
CA PHE A 34 11.47 -5.00 -23.83
C PHE A 34 10.52 -5.84 -23.00
N SER A 35 11.03 -6.97 -22.51
CA SER A 35 10.42 -7.71 -21.45
C SER A 35 10.44 -6.78 -20.22
N ALA A 36 9.48 -5.87 -20.16
CA ALA A 36 9.23 -5.10 -18.97
C ALA A 36 8.97 -6.12 -17.85
N HIS A 37 9.88 -6.19 -16.90
CA HIS A 37 9.79 -7.17 -15.80
C HIS A 37 8.50 -6.85 -15.01
N ARG A 38 7.50 -7.72 -15.19
CA ARG A 38 6.19 -7.56 -14.56
C ARG A 38 6.32 -7.93 -13.09
N SER A 39 6.13 -6.94 -12.21
CA SER A 39 6.11 -7.14 -10.76
C SER A 39 4.69 -7.09 -10.21
N THR A 40 4.49 -7.67 -9.02
CA THR A 40 3.25 -7.59 -8.27
C THR A 40 3.45 -6.66 -7.08
N TYR A 41 2.61 -5.64 -6.97
CA TYR A 41 2.60 -4.69 -5.85
C TYR A 41 1.38 -4.90 -4.97
N VAL A 42 1.59 -4.84 -3.65
CA VAL A 42 0.52 -4.69 -2.66
C VAL A 42 0.80 -3.41 -1.88
N LEU A 43 -0.07 -2.39 -2.03
CA LEU A 43 0.09 -1.06 -1.47
C LEU A 43 -0.87 -0.88 -0.30
N VAL A 44 -0.32 -0.86 0.92
CA VAL A 44 -1.09 -0.82 2.17
C VAL A 44 -1.15 0.62 2.68
N HIS A 45 -2.36 1.09 2.97
CA HIS A 45 -2.63 2.45 3.43
C HIS A 45 -2.28 2.66 4.91
N GLY A 46 -2.06 3.91 5.31
CA GLY A 46 -1.84 4.32 6.70
C GLY A 46 -3.12 4.49 7.50
N THR A 47 -2.96 4.96 8.75
CA THR A 47 -4.07 5.28 9.66
C THR A 47 -5.05 6.26 9.02
N TRP A 48 -6.35 6.13 9.27
CA TRP A 48 -7.50 6.94 8.78
C TRP A 48 -7.80 6.83 7.29
N HIS A 49 -6.93 6.21 6.51
CA HIS A 49 -7.09 6.05 5.07
C HIS A 49 -7.81 4.74 4.70
N GLY A 50 -7.89 4.48 3.42
CA GLY A 50 -8.29 3.23 2.77
C GLY A 50 -7.45 3.03 1.52
N GLY A 51 -7.63 1.93 0.81
CA GLY A 51 -6.91 1.63 -0.43
C GLY A 51 -7.02 2.71 -1.50
N TRP A 52 -8.05 3.56 -1.43
CA TRP A 52 -8.30 4.68 -2.32
C TRP A 52 -7.15 5.71 -2.41
N VAL A 53 -6.30 5.82 -1.37
CA VAL A 53 -5.17 6.77 -1.39
C VAL A 53 -4.14 6.39 -2.45
N TRP A 54 -4.04 5.10 -2.78
CA TRP A 54 -3.09 4.56 -3.73
C TRP A 54 -3.60 4.50 -5.17
N GLN A 55 -4.87 4.83 -5.41
CA GLN A 55 -5.52 4.61 -6.71
C GLN A 55 -4.73 5.19 -7.88
N GLU A 56 -4.31 6.46 -7.79
CA GLU A 56 -3.59 7.11 -8.88
C GLU A 56 -2.18 6.56 -9.11
N VAL A 57 -1.49 6.14 -8.04
CA VAL A 57 -0.20 5.45 -8.14
C VAL A 57 -0.39 4.07 -8.76
N ALA A 58 -1.43 3.34 -8.32
CA ALA A 58 -1.74 2.01 -8.84
C ALA A 58 -2.08 2.03 -10.32
N ASP A 59 -2.84 3.01 -10.79
CA ASP A 59 -3.19 3.14 -12.23
C ASP A 59 -1.94 3.37 -13.08
N ARG A 60 -0.99 4.16 -12.61
CA ARG A 60 0.30 4.39 -13.30
C ARG A 60 1.17 3.14 -13.32
N LEU A 61 1.24 2.40 -12.22
CA LEU A 61 1.97 1.13 -12.16
C LEU A 61 1.31 0.06 -13.05
N ARG A 62 -0.03 0.00 -13.09
CA ARG A 62 -0.77 -0.89 -14.01
C ARG A 62 -0.52 -0.52 -15.47
N ALA A 63 -0.50 0.78 -15.80
CA ALA A 63 -0.16 1.27 -17.13
C ALA A 63 1.28 0.91 -17.53
N ALA A 64 2.19 0.77 -16.57
CA ALA A 64 3.55 0.27 -16.76
C ALA A 64 3.64 -1.27 -16.86
N GLY A 65 2.51 -2.00 -16.78
CA GLY A 65 2.43 -3.45 -16.95
C GLY A 65 2.46 -4.28 -15.67
N HIS A 66 2.47 -3.66 -14.49
CA HIS A 66 2.49 -4.37 -13.21
C HIS A 66 1.10 -4.85 -12.75
N ARG A 67 1.06 -5.89 -11.90
CA ARG A 67 -0.12 -6.22 -11.10
C ARG A 67 -0.10 -5.34 -9.85
N VAL A 68 -1.22 -4.71 -9.50
CA VAL A 68 -1.27 -3.82 -8.33
C VAL A 68 -2.55 -4.02 -7.55
N TYR A 69 -2.40 -4.28 -6.27
CA TYR A 69 -3.46 -4.42 -5.28
C TYR A 69 -3.39 -3.28 -4.27
N THR A 70 -4.53 -2.73 -3.93
CA THR A 70 -4.66 -1.62 -2.96
C THR A 70 -5.73 -1.98 -1.93
N PRO A 71 -5.48 -3.01 -1.08
CA PRO A 71 -6.47 -3.45 -0.13
C PRO A 71 -6.80 -2.37 0.89
N THR A 72 -8.06 -2.32 1.32
CA THR A 72 -8.49 -1.56 2.49
C THR A 72 -8.60 -2.48 3.69
N CYS A 73 -7.91 -2.15 4.77
CA CYS A 73 -7.97 -2.90 6.02
C CYS A 73 -9.36 -2.80 6.66
N THR A 74 -9.77 -3.83 7.39
CA THR A 74 -11.04 -3.90 8.12
C THR A 74 -11.20 -2.71 9.06
N GLY A 75 -12.39 -2.10 9.05
CA GLY A 75 -12.70 -0.92 9.86
C GLY A 75 -12.17 0.41 9.31
N CYS A 76 -11.65 0.44 8.08
CA CYS A 76 -11.11 1.64 7.42
C CYS A 76 -11.81 1.92 6.08
N GLY A 77 -11.78 3.17 5.61
CA GLY A 77 -12.29 3.57 4.31
C GLY A 77 -13.68 2.99 3.98
N GLU A 78 -13.85 2.38 2.81
CA GLU A 78 -15.12 1.76 2.39
C GLU A 78 -15.50 0.53 3.23
N ARG A 79 -14.58 0.01 4.05
CA ARG A 79 -14.84 -1.07 4.99
C ARG A 79 -15.07 -0.57 6.42
N PHE A 80 -15.30 0.73 6.60
CA PHE A 80 -15.54 1.37 7.89
C PHE A 80 -16.71 0.74 8.65
N HIS A 81 -17.74 0.29 7.95
CA HIS A 81 -18.91 -0.41 8.54
C HIS A 81 -18.55 -1.72 9.28
N LEU A 82 -17.33 -2.22 9.13
CA LEU A 82 -16.80 -3.39 9.86
C LEU A 82 -15.94 -2.99 11.07
N THR A 83 -15.92 -1.70 11.43
CA THR A 83 -15.15 -1.24 12.59
C THR A 83 -15.72 -1.78 13.91
N GLY A 84 -14.85 -2.00 14.87
CA GLY A 84 -15.22 -2.48 16.20
C GLY A 84 -14.03 -2.44 17.16
N PRO A 85 -14.27 -2.55 18.48
CA PRO A 85 -13.23 -2.49 19.49
C PRO A 85 -12.18 -3.61 19.37
N GLU A 86 -12.52 -4.72 18.70
CA GLU A 86 -11.62 -5.85 18.48
C GLU A 86 -10.77 -5.71 17.23
N VAL A 87 -11.05 -4.73 16.36
CA VAL A 87 -10.27 -4.49 15.15
C VAL A 87 -8.92 -3.88 15.53
N GLY A 88 -7.85 -4.64 15.38
CA GLY A 88 -6.51 -4.25 15.78
C GLY A 88 -5.44 -4.59 14.75
N LEU A 89 -4.18 -4.60 15.19
CA LEU A 89 -3.02 -4.83 14.32
C LEU A 89 -3.07 -6.22 13.68
N ASP A 90 -3.42 -7.25 14.44
CA ASP A 90 -3.50 -8.62 13.91
C ASP A 90 -4.61 -8.79 12.88
N THR A 91 -5.74 -8.09 13.03
CA THR A 91 -6.79 -8.01 12.02
C THR A 91 -6.25 -7.44 10.71
N HIS A 92 -5.52 -6.32 10.77
CA HIS A 92 -4.95 -5.69 9.58
C HIS A 92 -3.85 -6.53 8.93
N ILE A 93 -3.02 -7.21 9.72
CA ILE A 93 -2.03 -8.17 9.21
C ILE A 93 -2.76 -9.29 8.45
N THR A 94 -3.81 -9.86 9.05
CA THR A 94 -4.61 -10.93 8.45
C THR A 94 -5.29 -10.47 7.16
N ASP A 95 -5.86 -9.26 7.11
CA ASP A 95 -6.45 -8.69 5.88
C ASP A 95 -5.45 -8.74 4.71
N ILE A 96 -4.20 -8.34 4.96
CA ILE A 96 -3.19 -8.29 3.90
C ILE A 96 -2.68 -9.71 3.55
N MET A 97 -2.49 -10.58 4.54
CA MET A 97 -2.13 -11.97 4.31
C MET A 97 -3.17 -12.67 3.42
N GLN A 98 -4.46 -12.47 3.71
CA GLN A 98 -5.54 -13.06 2.92
C GLN A 98 -5.55 -12.56 1.47
N VAL A 99 -5.15 -11.31 1.21
CA VAL A 99 -4.95 -10.84 -0.18
C VAL A 99 -3.83 -11.63 -0.87
N LEU A 100 -2.71 -11.86 -0.20
CA LEU A 100 -1.60 -12.63 -0.77
C LEU A 100 -2.00 -14.09 -1.05
N GLU A 101 -2.71 -14.70 -0.12
CA GLU A 101 -3.13 -16.10 -0.21
C GLU A 101 -4.26 -16.33 -1.22
N CYS A 102 -5.35 -15.55 -1.14
CA CYS A 102 -6.52 -15.74 -2.01
C CYS A 102 -6.26 -15.38 -3.47
N GLU A 103 -5.37 -14.43 -3.72
CA GLU A 103 -4.95 -14.01 -5.07
C GLU A 103 -3.72 -14.80 -5.57
N ASP A 104 -3.23 -15.74 -4.75
CA ASP A 104 -2.04 -16.57 -5.02
C ASP A 104 -0.85 -15.73 -5.48
N LEU A 105 -0.45 -14.75 -4.64
CA LEU A 105 0.60 -13.79 -4.97
C LEU A 105 1.93 -14.25 -4.39
N ASP A 106 2.93 -14.31 -5.27
CA ASP A 106 4.33 -14.55 -4.94
C ASP A 106 5.23 -13.44 -5.50
N ASN A 107 6.44 -13.35 -4.98
CA ASN A 107 7.43 -12.32 -5.36
C ASN A 107 6.85 -10.90 -5.27
N VAL A 108 6.15 -10.62 -4.19
CA VAL A 108 5.43 -9.35 -3.97
C VAL A 108 6.39 -8.25 -3.55
N ILE A 109 6.23 -7.05 -4.13
CA ILE A 109 6.74 -5.79 -3.59
C ILE A 109 5.66 -5.25 -2.66
N LEU A 110 5.87 -5.45 -1.35
CA LEU A 110 4.94 -5.06 -0.30
C LEU A 110 5.26 -3.66 0.20
N VAL A 111 4.35 -2.71 0.01
CA VAL A 111 4.53 -1.29 0.34
C VAL A 111 3.59 -0.91 1.46
N GLY A 112 4.11 -0.30 2.52
CA GLY A 112 3.29 0.22 3.63
C GLY A 112 3.54 1.70 3.86
N HIS A 113 2.45 2.47 4.03
CA HIS A 113 2.49 3.89 4.35
C HIS A 113 2.24 4.14 5.83
N SER A 114 3.01 5.05 6.43
CA SER A 114 2.76 5.53 7.79
C SER A 114 2.75 4.38 8.82
N PHE A 115 1.70 4.24 9.60
CA PHE A 115 1.57 3.20 10.60
C PHE A 115 1.49 1.78 10.03
N SER A 116 1.09 1.61 8.77
CA SER A 116 1.08 0.27 8.15
C SER A 116 2.47 -0.35 7.97
N GLY A 117 3.54 0.36 8.29
CA GLY A 117 4.87 -0.24 8.44
C GLY A 117 4.88 -1.39 9.45
N THR A 118 4.09 -1.30 10.53
CA THR A 118 3.89 -2.40 11.48
C THR A 118 3.12 -3.55 10.85
N THR A 119 2.06 -3.26 10.11
CA THR A 119 1.24 -4.26 9.41
C THR A 119 2.06 -5.05 8.40
N ILE A 120 2.78 -4.36 7.49
CA ILE A 120 3.59 -5.04 6.46
C ILE A 120 4.75 -5.84 7.06
N THR A 121 5.29 -5.38 8.20
CA THR A 121 6.32 -6.14 8.93
C THR A 121 5.75 -7.43 9.51
N GLY A 122 4.54 -7.40 10.07
CA GLY A 122 3.85 -8.60 10.55
C GLY A 122 3.48 -9.58 9.44
N VAL A 123 3.10 -9.07 8.26
CA VAL A 123 2.88 -9.89 7.06
C VAL A 123 4.20 -10.54 6.61
N ALA A 124 5.28 -9.77 6.56
CA ALA A 124 6.59 -10.24 6.17
C ALA A 124 7.17 -11.29 7.15
N ASP A 125 6.82 -11.19 8.42
CA ASP A 125 7.19 -12.18 9.44
C ASP A 125 6.48 -13.53 9.24
N ARG A 126 5.23 -13.52 8.72
CA ARG A 126 4.37 -14.70 8.62
C ARG A 126 4.33 -15.35 7.22
N LEU A 127 4.58 -14.55 6.17
CA LEU A 127 4.55 -14.99 4.75
C LEU A 127 5.80 -14.53 4.00
N ARG A 128 6.94 -14.68 4.64
CA ARG A 128 8.25 -14.21 4.16
C ARG A 128 8.59 -14.70 2.76
N GLU A 129 8.28 -15.96 2.48
CA GLU A 129 8.56 -16.63 1.20
C GLU A 129 7.82 -16.01 0.02
N ARG A 130 6.71 -15.30 0.26
CA ARG A 130 5.93 -14.59 -0.76
C ARG A 130 6.43 -13.19 -1.07
N ILE A 131 7.35 -12.65 -0.24
CA ILE A 131 7.79 -11.25 -0.32
C ILE A 131 9.16 -11.16 -1.00
N GLN A 132 9.22 -10.49 -2.15
CA GLN A 132 10.45 -10.18 -2.85
C GLN A 132 11.17 -8.96 -2.24
N ARG A 133 10.38 -7.95 -1.86
CA ARG A 133 10.87 -6.67 -1.34
C ARG A 133 9.84 -6.05 -0.40
N ILE A 134 10.32 -5.40 0.65
CA ILE A 134 9.50 -4.61 1.55
C ILE A 134 9.86 -3.12 1.42
N VAL A 135 8.84 -2.26 1.30
CA VAL A 135 8.99 -0.81 1.10
C VAL A 135 8.22 -0.05 2.17
N PHE A 136 8.92 0.75 2.93
CA PHE A 136 8.36 1.64 3.94
C PHE A 136 8.23 3.05 3.34
N PHE A 137 7.02 3.45 3.01
CA PHE A 137 6.73 4.78 2.47
C PHE A 137 6.34 5.72 3.61
N ASP A 138 7.28 6.54 4.04
CA ASP A 138 7.19 7.43 5.22
C ASP A 138 6.53 6.73 6.41
N ALA A 139 6.97 5.50 6.69
CA ALA A 139 6.30 4.56 7.55
C ALA A 139 7.10 4.22 8.81
N LEU A 140 6.40 3.79 9.85
CA LEU A 140 7.02 3.30 11.06
C LEU A 140 7.76 1.99 10.78
N VAL A 141 9.06 1.95 11.06
CA VAL A 141 9.87 0.74 10.95
C VAL A 141 9.95 0.06 12.31
N PRO A 142 9.32 -1.11 12.49
CA PRO A 142 9.46 -1.88 13.70
C PRO A 142 10.91 -2.33 13.91
N ARG A 143 11.35 -2.26 15.18
CA ARG A 143 12.63 -2.82 15.60
C ARG A 143 12.45 -4.31 15.94
N GLU A 144 13.55 -4.99 16.17
CA GLU A 144 13.54 -6.38 16.58
C GLU A 144 12.74 -6.62 17.86
N GLY A 145 12.14 -7.81 17.94
CA GLY A 145 11.46 -8.28 19.13
C GLY A 145 10.00 -7.85 19.21
N ARG A 146 9.63 -7.26 20.34
CA ARG A 146 8.25 -6.89 20.67
C ARG A 146 8.08 -5.38 20.61
N MET A 147 7.09 -4.90 19.88
CA MET A 147 6.86 -3.47 19.68
C MET A 147 5.36 -3.15 19.55
N SER A 148 4.94 -2.03 20.14
CA SER A 148 3.65 -1.41 19.83
C SER A 148 3.87 0.00 19.26
N GLY A 149 2.87 0.55 18.56
CA GLY A 149 2.92 1.91 18.03
C GLY A 149 2.97 2.96 19.14
N ILE A 150 2.35 2.64 20.28
CA ILE A 150 2.43 3.45 21.50
C ILE A 150 3.28 2.68 22.51
N ALA A 151 4.51 3.15 22.72
CA ALA A 151 5.40 2.54 23.69
C ALA A 151 4.82 2.64 25.09
N ARG A 152 4.78 1.53 25.81
CA ARG A 152 4.43 1.49 27.22
C ARG A 152 5.62 1.85 28.08
N ASP A 153 5.35 2.38 29.26
CA ASP A 153 6.35 2.56 30.30
C ASP A 153 6.94 1.19 30.68
N PRO A 154 8.27 1.01 30.63
CA PRO A 154 8.89 -0.30 30.84
C PRO A 154 8.77 -0.81 32.29
N ASP A 155 8.62 0.10 33.26
CA ASP A 155 8.58 -0.26 34.70
C ASP A 155 7.15 -0.59 35.15
N THR A 156 6.15 0.15 34.63
CA THR A 156 4.75 0.01 35.07
C THR A 156 3.87 -0.74 34.09
N GLY A 157 4.28 -0.87 32.81
CA GLY A 157 3.47 -1.40 31.73
C GLY A 157 2.35 -0.46 31.23
N ASP A 158 2.28 0.73 31.81
CA ASP A 158 1.24 1.71 31.51
C ASP A 158 1.48 2.44 30.20
N PHE A 159 0.39 2.85 29.54
CA PHE A 159 0.48 3.80 28.44
C PHE A 159 0.89 5.19 28.93
N PRO A 160 1.60 5.98 28.09
CA PRO A 160 1.96 7.36 28.41
C PRO A 160 0.74 8.21 28.77
N LYS A 161 0.92 9.20 29.63
CA LYS A 161 -0.16 10.10 30.08
C LYS A 161 -0.90 10.75 28.92
N TRP A 162 -0.17 11.20 27.89
CA TRP A 162 -0.76 11.84 26.72
C TRP A 162 -1.68 10.88 25.93
N TRP A 163 -1.36 9.58 25.88
CA TRP A 163 -2.22 8.59 25.26
C TRP A 163 -3.50 8.36 26.08
N LYS A 164 -3.36 8.20 27.39
CA LYS A 164 -4.52 8.05 28.30
C LYS A 164 -5.48 9.26 28.24
N GLU A 165 -4.96 10.48 28.03
CA GLU A 165 -5.81 11.66 27.83
C GLU A 165 -6.51 11.63 26.46
N ARG A 166 -5.82 11.16 25.43
CA ARG A 166 -6.37 10.99 24.09
C ARG A 166 -7.49 9.94 24.05
N GLU A 167 -7.33 8.82 24.74
CA GLU A 167 -8.34 7.76 24.82
C GLU A 167 -9.71 8.27 25.30
N LYS A 168 -9.74 9.30 26.13
CA LYS A 168 -10.98 9.93 26.62
C LYS A 168 -11.78 10.64 25.50
N GLN A 169 -11.15 10.89 24.37
CA GLN A 169 -11.75 11.59 23.22
C GLN A 169 -12.11 10.62 22.08
N PHE A 170 -11.86 9.32 22.25
CA PHE A 170 -12.18 8.34 21.22
C PHE A 170 -13.68 8.24 21.00
N ILE A 171 -14.06 8.25 19.72
CA ILE A 171 -15.43 7.99 19.31
C ILE A 171 -15.77 6.55 19.70
N ASP A 172 -16.92 6.36 20.34
CA ASP A 172 -17.40 5.08 20.87
C ASP A 172 -16.38 4.35 21.75
N GLY A 173 -15.39 5.09 22.30
CA GLY A 173 -14.35 4.57 23.20
C GLY A 173 -13.22 3.78 22.54
N TYR A 174 -13.20 3.63 21.20
CA TYR A 174 -12.18 2.85 20.50
C TYR A 174 -11.70 3.42 19.16
N GLN A 175 -12.28 4.52 18.66
CA GLN A 175 -11.93 5.09 17.37
C GLN A 175 -11.22 6.43 17.51
N MET A 176 -10.09 6.58 16.84
CA MET A 176 -9.34 7.82 16.76
C MET A 176 -9.86 8.66 15.57
N ASP A 177 -10.25 9.90 15.84
CA ASP A 177 -10.53 10.86 14.78
C ASP A 177 -9.27 11.69 14.47
N LEU A 178 -8.90 11.75 13.19
CA LEU A 178 -7.75 12.57 12.76
C LEU A 178 -7.95 14.04 13.10
N TRP A 179 -9.15 14.58 12.87
CA TRP A 179 -9.44 16.01 12.95
C TRP A 179 -9.43 16.58 14.37
N GLN A 180 -9.50 15.72 15.37
CA GLN A 180 -9.37 16.12 16.77
C GLN A 180 -7.92 16.37 17.18
N ASP A 181 -6.97 15.69 16.52
CA ASP A 181 -5.59 15.60 16.97
C ASP A 181 -4.60 16.33 16.05
N TYR A 182 -4.91 16.37 14.75
CA TYR A 182 -3.93 16.80 13.75
C TYR A 182 -4.53 17.76 12.72
N PRO A 183 -3.81 18.81 12.37
CA PRO A 183 -4.20 19.70 11.29
C PRO A 183 -3.97 19.00 9.93
N MET A 184 -4.70 19.47 8.91
CA MET A 184 -4.60 18.95 7.54
C MET A 184 -3.17 19.01 6.99
N GLU A 185 -2.41 20.03 7.36
CA GLU A 185 -1.05 20.28 6.91
C GLU A 185 -0.08 19.17 7.32
N MET A 186 -0.46 18.32 8.28
CA MET A 186 0.31 17.13 8.63
C MET A 186 0.34 16.13 7.46
N LEU A 187 -0.73 16.03 6.70
CA LEU A 187 -0.86 15.12 5.57
C LEU A 187 -0.54 15.82 4.26
N VAL A 188 -1.16 16.96 4.03
CA VAL A 188 -1.12 17.69 2.76
C VAL A 188 -1.08 19.20 3.03
N PRO A 189 -0.12 19.95 2.45
CA PRO A 189 -0.07 21.41 2.60
C PRO A 189 -1.21 22.10 1.84
N ASP A 190 -1.53 23.34 2.22
CA ASP A 190 -2.59 24.18 1.66
C ASP A 190 -2.47 24.43 0.14
N THR A 191 -1.29 24.18 -0.43
CA THR A 191 -1.05 24.30 -1.87
C THR A 191 -1.78 23.22 -2.70
N PHE A 192 -2.39 22.23 -2.04
CA PHE A 192 -3.17 21.15 -2.68
C PHE A 192 -4.63 21.11 -2.19
N PRO A 193 -5.43 22.16 -2.43
CA PRO A 193 -6.77 22.30 -1.86
C PRO A 193 -7.75 21.19 -2.30
N GLU A 194 -7.61 20.68 -3.53
CA GLU A 194 -8.46 19.59 -4.03
C GLU A 194 -8.15 18.26 -3.32
N VAL A 195 -6.87 17.99 -3.05
CA VAL A 195 -6.44 16.81 -2.29
C VAL A 195 -6.93 16.92 -0.85
N ALA A 196 -6.80 18.10 -0.22
CA ALA A 196 -7.31 18.36 1.11
C ALA A 196 -8.83 18.16 1.18
N ALA A 197 -9.59 18.61 0.17
CA ALA A 197 -11.04 18.39 0.08
C ALA A 197 -11.38 16.89 -0.08
N LYS A 198 -10.61 16.16 -0.88
CA LYS A 198 -10.75 14.70 -1.03
C LYS A 198 -10.51 13.97 0.31
N LEU A 199 -9.44 14.34 1.03
CA LEU A 199 -9.12 13.81 2.35
C LEU A 199 -10.26 14.05 3.35
N ARG A 200 -10.76 15.30 3.47
CA ARG A 200 -11.87 15.62 4.38
C ARG A 200 -13.12 14.77 4.13
N ARG A 201 -13.36 14.35 2.91
CA ARG A 201 -14.50 13.54 2.52
C ARG A 201 -14.32 12.04 2.72
N LEU A 202 -13.09 11.53 2.60
CA LEU A 202 -12.81 10.09 2.51
C LEU A 202 -12.11 9.50 3.74
N ILE A 203 -11.47 10.32 4.55
CA ILE A 203 -10.89 9.88 5.83
C ILE A 203 -12.00 9.41 6.76
N THR A 204 -11.78 8.29 7.42
CA THR A 204 -12.66 7.72 8.43
C THR A 204 -11.95 7.67 9.78
N PRO A 205 -12.68 7.71 10.91
CA PRO A 205 -12.08 7.35 12.19
C PRO A 205 -11.39 5.98 12.12
N HIS A 206 -10.39 5.77 12.95
CA HIS A 206 -9.51 4.60 12.87
C HIS A 206 -9.54 3.79 14.16
N PRO A 207 -9.60 2.44 14.12
CA PRO A 207 -9.53 1.61 15.32
C PRO A 207 -8.21 1.84 16.08
N ALA A 208 -8.30 2.35 17.29
CA ALA A 208 -7.14 2.71 18.12
C ALA A 208 -6.33 1.49 18.55
N LYS A 209 -6.97 0.32 18.62
CA LYS A 209 -6.34 -0.94 19.00
C LYS A 209 -5.14 -1.29 18.11
N GLN A 210 -5.16 -0.92 16.83
CA GLN A 210 -4.00 -1.09 15.94
C GLN A 210 -2.73 -0.43 16.51
N TRP A 211 -2.85 0.71 17.18
CA TRP A 211 -1.72 1.46 17.73
C TRP A 211 -1.22 0.90 19.07
N THR A 212 -2.07 0.20 19.80
CA THR A 212 -1.77 -0.32 21.13
C THR A 212 -1.43 -1.79 21.16
N ASP A 213 -1.80 -2.54 20.13
CA ASP A 213 -1.44 -3.94 19.97
C ASP A 213 0.07 -4.10 19.84
N GLU A 214 0.58 -5.16 20.43
CA GLU A 214 1.99 -5.52 20.29
C GLU A 214 2.22 -6.35 19.02
N LEU A 215 3.13 -5.90 18.20
CA LEU A 215 3.72 -6.72 17.14
C LEU A 215 4.81 -7.60 17.77
N VAL A 216 4.65 -8.90 17.67
CA VAL A 216 5.65 -9.89 18.11
C VAL A 216 6.18 -10.58 16.86
N LEU A 217 7.48 -10.44 16.63
CA LEU A 217 8.16 -11.03 15.46
C LEU A 217 8.77 -12.37 15.85
N ALA A 218 8.46 -13.42 15.09
CA ALA A 218 8.97 -14.77 15.27
C ALA A 218 10.06 -15.13 14.24
N ASP A 219 10.01 -14.51 13.04
CA ASP A 219 10.89 -14.82 11.91
C ASP A 219 11.60 -13.58 11.34
N GLY A 220 11.92 -12.61 12.18
CA GLY A 220 12.73 -11.45 11.85
C GLY A 220 12.04 -10.35 11.04
N GLY A 221 10.75 -10.48 10.73
CA GLY A 221 9.96 -9.44 10.07
C GLY A 221 10.54 -9.00 8.72
N TRP A 222 10.97 -7.74 8.61
CA TRP A 222 11.52 -7.15 7.38
C TRP A 222 12.99 -7.54 7.08
N GLN A 223 13.72 -8.11 8.04
CA GLN A 223 15.15 -8.41 7.88
C GLN A 223 15.40 -9.35 6.70
N GLY A 224 16.40 -9.04 5.88
CA GLY A 224 16.78 -9.84 4.71
C GLY A 224 15.83 -9.79 3.51
N LEU A 225 14.79 -8.93 3.52
CA LEU A 225 13.82 -8.74 2.44
C LEU A 225 14.10 -7.52 1.55
N ASN A 226 15.37 -7.17 1.35
CA ASN A 226 15.78 -6.01 0.56
C ASN A 226 14.99 -4.74 0.95
N PRO A 227 15.04 -4.31 2.22
CA PRO A 227 14.20 -3.24 2.71
C PRO A 227 14.55 -1.91 2.04
N THR A 228 13.50 -1.18 1.68
CA THR A 228 13.62 0.17 1.12
C THR A 228 12.81 1.14 1.97
N TYR A 229 13.40 2.28 2.31
CA TYR A 229 12.69 3.39 2.94
C TYR A 229 12.54 4.54 1.96
N ILE A 230 11.33 5.01 1.77
CA ILE A 230 11.03 6.25 1.02
C ILE A 230 10.61 7.29 2.04
N HIS A 231 11.43 8.31 2.23
CA HIS A 231 11.24 9.38 3.21
C HIS A 231 10.68 10.62 2.53
N CYS A 232 9.50 11.08 2.96
CA CYS A 232 8.87 12.30 2.48
C CYS A 232 9.39 13.50 3.27
N VAL A 233 10.33 14.26 2.70
CA VAL A 233 10.99 15.37 3.41
C VAL A 233 10.33 16.73 3.22
N GLY A 234 9.40 16.86 2.27
CA GLY A 234 8.65 18.09 1.97
C GLY A 234 7.39 18.27 2.85
N GLN A 235 7.48 17.94 4.15
CA GLN A 235 6.33 17.99 5.07
C GLN A 235 6.60 18.91 6.28
N ALA A 236 5.53 19.55 6.79
CA ALA A 236 5.62 20.46 7.94
C ALA A 236 6.00 19.75 9.26
N TYR A 237 5.64 18.47 9.39
CA TYR A 237 5.83 17.67 10.61
C TYR A 237 6.99 16.67 10.49
N ARG A 238 8.06 17.08 9.81
CA ARG A 238 9.24 16.27 9.55
C ARG A 238 9.82 15.58 10.79
N LYS A 239 9.84 16.26 11.94
CA LYS A 239 10.37 15.67 13.19
C LYS A 239 9.66 14.38 13.59
N SER A 240 8.33 14.31 13.39
CA SER A 240 7.57 13.10 13.68
C SER A 240 7.89 11.99 12.69
N SER A 241 8.06 12.32 11.42
CA SER A 241 8.47 11.39 10.37
C SER A 241 9.90 10.88 10.62
N ASP A 242 10.84 11.75 10.99
CA ASP A 242 12.23 11.37 11.32
C ASP A 242 12.30 10.30 12.45
N LEU A 243 11.37 10.33 13.41
CA LEU A 243 11.29 9.32 14.48
C LEU A 243 10.82 7.95 13.96
N MET A 244 10.05 7.92 12.87
CA MET A 244 9.56 6.67 12.28
C MET A 244 10.64 5.90 11.51
N VAL A 245 11.67 6.59 11.02
CA VAL A 245 12.74 6.01 10.21
C VAL A 245 13.45 4.84 10.90
N GLY A 246 13.66 4.94 12.22
CA GLY A 246 14.26 3.87 13.02
C GLY A 246 15.56 3.32 12.41
N PRO A 247 15.64 2.01 12.14
CA PRO A 247 16.84 1.36 11.61
C PRO A 247 17.10 1.61 10.12
N ALA A 248 16.20 2.28 9.40
CA ALA A 248 16.26 2.38 7.94
C ALA A 248 17.44 3.21 7.37
N ARG A 249 18.26 3.83 8.23
CA ARG A 249 19.52 4.46 7.85
C ARG A 249 20.74 3.51 7.91
N GLY A 250 20.48 2.24 8.23
CA GLY A 250 21.53 1.21 8.27
C GLY A 250 22.03 0.80 6.86
N PRO A 251 23.16 0.10 6.78
CA PRO A 251 23.82 -0.23 5.51
C PRO A 251 22.99 -1.20 4.64
N ASP A 252 22.11 -1.99 5.24
CA ASP A 252 21.29 -2.99 4.53
C ASP A 252 20.05 -2.39 3.89
N TRP A 253 19.84 -1.07 4.04
CA TRP A 253 18.68 -0.38 3.55
C TRP A 253 18.96 0.43 2.28
N LYS A 254 18.03 0.36 1.33
CA LYS A 254 17.92 1.39 0.31
C LYS A 254 17.13 2.56 0.87
N PHE A 255 17.76 3.73 0.99
CA PHE A 255 17.14 4.95 1.51
C PHE A 255 16.95 5.97 0.40
N ILE A 256 15.72 6.46 0.22
CA ILE A 256 15.33 7.41 -0.83
C ILE A 256 14.62 8.58 -0.15
N GLU A 257 15.09 9.80 -0.38
CA GLU A 257 14.38 11.01 0.06
C GLU A 257 13.62 11.60 -1.12
N LEU A 258 12.35 11.96 -0.90
CA LEU A 258 11.51 12.67 -1.84
C LEU A 258 11.04 13.97 -1.21
N ASP A 259 11.25 15.07 -1.90
CA ASP A 259 10.77 16.41 -1.47
C ASP A 259 9.28 16.56 -1.80
N ILE A 260 8.46 15.79 -1.09
CA ILE A 260 7.02 15.74 -1.23
C ILE A 260 6.36 15.69 0.15
N PRO A 261 5.07 16.09 0.27
CA PRO A 261 4.31 15.94 1.51
C PRO A 261 4.16 14.46 1.93
N ARG A 262 3.72 14.26 3.17
CA ARG A 262 3.49 12.93 3.75
C ARG A 262 2.57 12.06 2.90
N ASP A 263 1.44 12.61 2.45
CA ASP A 263 0.51 11.94 1.53
C ASP A 263 0.94 12.17 0.06
N GLY A 264 2.22 11.95 -0.21
CA GLY A 264 2.83 12.11 -1.54
C GLY A 264 2.17 11.26 -2.61
N MET A 265 1.55 10.13 -2.25
CA MET A 265 0.79 9.30 -3.18
C MET A 265 -0.45 10.01 -3.75
N LEU A 266 -0.98 11.02 -3.04
CA LEU A 266 -2.10 11.85 -3.51
C LEU A 266 -1.64 13.13 -4.21
N THR A 267 -0.54 13.74 -3.73
CA THR A 267 -0.07 15.04 -4.25
C THR A 267 0.89 14.89 -5.44
N HIS A 268 1.70 13.83 -5.46
CA HIS A 268 2.74 13.55 -6.45
C HIS A 268 2.68 12.11 -6.98
N PRO A 269 1.52 11.62 -7.44
CA PRO A 269 1.34 10.20 -7.77
C PRO A 269 2.27 9.71 -8.88
N THR A 270 2.63 10.58 -9.83
CA THR A 270 3.58 10.24 -10.91
C THR A 270 4.99 10.00 -10.37
N LEU A 271 5.49 10.87 -9.48
CA LEU A 271 6.81 10.69 -8.88
C LEU A 271 6.87 9.44 -8.02
N VAL A 272 5.83 9.21 -7.20
CA VAL A 272 5.74 8.02 -6.35
C VAL A 272 5.69 6.74 -7.21
N ALA A 273 4.87 6.71 -8.25
CA ALA A 273 4.79 5.56 -9.15
C ALA A 273 6.12 5.29 -9.86
N THR A 274 6.80 6.34 -10.35
CA THR A 274 8.12 6.22 -10.99
C THR A 274 9.16 5.68 -10.02
N THR A 275 9.17 6.16 -8.77
CA THR A 275 10.08 5.68 -7.72
C THR A 275 9.83 4.22 -7.40
N LEU A 276 8.57 3.80 -7.22
CA LEU A 276 8.22 2.40 -6.98
C LEU A 276 8.57 1.51 -8.18
N ASN A 277 8.28 1.97 -9.41
CA ASN A 277 8.63 1.24 -10.64
C ASN A 277 10.14 0.98 -10.76
N ALA A 278 10.97 1.95 -10.36
CA ALA A 278 12.43 1.78 -10.37
C ALA A 278 12.92 0.68 -9.39
N LEU A 279 12.11 0.30 -8.39
CA LEU A 279 12.41 -0.78 -7.45
C LEU A 279 12.10 -2.18 -8.01
N SER A 280 11.29 -2.29 -9.08
CA SER A 280 10.93 -3.55 -9.71
C SER A 280 12.13 -4.25 -10.38
N ASN A 281 13.11 -3.47 -10.83
CA ASN A 281 14.24 -3.94 -11.64
C ASN A 281 15.50 -4.24 -10.82
N VAL A 282 15.47 -4.08 -9.50
CA VAL A 282 16.63 -4.32 -8.62
C VAL A 282 16.47 -5.68 -7.94
N ARG A 283 17.27 -6.66 -8.34
CA ARG A 283 17.42 -7.94 -7.64
C ARG A 283 18.30 -7.77 -6.41
#